data_991e58a28afaff056814b211f4af3d86
#
_entry.id   991e58a28afaff056814b211f4af3d86
#
_cell.length_a   1.000
_cell.length_b   1.000
_cell.length_c   1.000
_cell.angle_alpha   90.00
_cell.angle_beta   90.00
_cell.angle_gamma   90.00
#
_symmetry.space_group_name_H-M   'P 1'
#
loop_
_entity.id
_entity.type
_entity.pdbx_description
1 polymer ?
#
loop_
_entity_poly.entity_id
_entity_poly.type
_entity_poly.pdbx_seq_one_letter_code
_entity_poly.pdbx_strand_id
1 'polypeptide(L)'
;VPRPALACKYVALTHGHMDHSAGISYYYSQRNFQGMGTGTILCPKAIEPAIHNVMKAWIDLEAQRTPYEVIGMAPDQEVEIKNNIHLRAFETKHTVPSLGFVAIERRSKLKPELAGLPQEQLIELKKKGETITMTLEVPLVCYTGDTMWGEHFDRPDVLGAKILIVECTFLEPGDVHRAAVGQHLHLNDIKKLVERSTAEAIVLTHLSRRTHLGQAKKQIEAVIPAKARDRVFLLVDGRANRARLEAQRGTTNES
;
A
#
# COMPACT_ATOMS: atom_id res chain seq x y z
N VAL A 1 14.76 8.32 -10.51
CA VAL A 1 13.41 8.37 -9.90
C VAL A 1 12.63 9.49 -10.56
N PRO A 2 11.39 9.28 -11.03
CA PRO A 2 10.58 10.34 -11.63
C PRO A 2 10.30 11.46 -10.62
N ARG A 3 10.29 12.72 -11.09
CA ARG A 3 10.08 13.91 -10.24
C ARG A 3 8.82 13.85 -9.37
N PRO A 4 7.64 13.36 -9.85
CA PRO A 4 6.46 13.21 -9.00
C PRO A 4 6.66 12.24 -7.83
N ALA A 5 7.43 11.17 -8.02
CA ALA A 5 7.75 10.23 -6.94
C ALA A 5 8.70 10.87 -5.92
N LEU A 6 9.70 11.66 -6.36
CA LEU A 6 10.58 12.40 -5.47
C LEU A 6 9.84 13.45 -4.62
N ALA A 7 8.71 13.97 -5.10
CA ALA A 7 7.89 14.93 -4.35
C ALA A 7 7.21 14.30 -3.11
N CYS A 8 7.10 12.97 -3.03
CA CYS A 8 6.54 12.29 -1.87
C CYS A 8 7.47 12.47 -0.66
N LYS A 9 6.98 13.12 0.40
CA LYS A 9 7.75 13.34 1.63
C LYS A 9 8.00 12.02 2.37
N TYR A 10 7.03 11.12 2.36
CA TYR A 10 7.03 9.86 3.10
C TYR A 10 7.37 8.69 2.20
N VAL A 11 8.28 7.83 2.68
CA VAL A 11 8.56 6.51 2.11
C VAL A 11 8.30 5.47 3.20
N ALA A 12 7.35 4.57 2.97
CA ALA A 12 7.05 3.48 3.87
C ALA A 12 7.75 2.20 3.39
N LEU A 13 8.71 1.72 4.17
CA LEU A 13 9.38 0.45 3.96
C LEU A 13 8.63 -0.66 4.66
N THR A 14 8.24 -1.69 3.92
CA THR A 14 7.58 -2.85 4.50
C THR A 14 8.53 -3.72 5.32
N HIS A 15 9.76 -3.90 4.85
CA HIS A 15 10.81 -4.70 5.50
C HIS A 15 12.20 -4.38 4.95
N GLY A 16 13.23 -5.03 5.51
CA GLY A 16 14.63 -4.70 5.27
C GLY A 16 15.33 -5.46 4.14
N HIS A 17 14.66 -6.35 3.37
CA HIS A 17 15.33 -7.01 2.24
C HIS A 17 15.83 -5.99 1.22
N MET A 18 16.97 -6.33 0.59
CA MET A 18 17.70 -5.39 -0.25
C MET A 18 16.90 -4.90 -1.45
N ASP A 19 16.12 -5.76 -2.08
CA ASP A 19 15.26 -5.43 -3.23
C ASP A 19 14.10 -4.47 -2.88
N HIS A 20 13.79 -4.31 -1.58
CA HIS A 20 12.82 -3.35 -1.07
C HIS A 20 13.48 -2.10 -0.45
N SER A 21 14.68 -2.20 0.11
CA SER A 21 15.31 -1.13 0.89
C SER A 21 16.49 -0.44 0.20
N ALA A 22 17.18 -1.08 -0.76
CA ALA A 22 18.41 -0.55 -1.36
C ALA A 22 18.26 0.84 -2.02
N GLY A 23 17.07 1.16 -2.51
CA GLY A 23 16.80 2.45 -3.16
C GLY A 23 16.64 3.64 -2.22
N ILE A 24 16.61 3.44 -0.90
CA ILE A 24 16.22 4.48 0.04
C ILE A 24 17.25 5.61 0.11
N SER A 25 18.54 5.28 0.21
CA SER A 25 19.60 6.28 0.29
C SER A 25 19.66 7.12 -1.00
N TYR A 26 19.56 6.47 -2.15
CA TYR A 26 19.49 7.15 -3.45
C TYR A 26 18.26 8.06 -3.56
N TYR A 27 17.09 7.62 -3.07
CA TYR A 27 15.88 8.41 -3.09
C TYR A 27 16.05 9.73 -2.31
N TYR A 28 16.58 9.68 -1.09
CA TYR A 28 16.74 10.87 -0.24
C TYR A 28 17.89 11.77 -0.72
N SER A 29 18.98 11.20 -1.25
CA SER A 29 20.03 11.97 -1.93
C SER A 29 19.45 12.76 -3.11
N GLN A 30 18.64 12.12 -3.99
CA GLN A 30 17.98 12.81 -5.11
C GLN A 30 16.99 13.88 -4.66
N ARG A 31 16.24 13.68 -3.57
CA ARG A 31 15.39 14.73 -2.98
C ARG A 31 16.18 15.93 -2.55
N ASN A 32 17.33 15.70 -1.90
CA ASN A 32 18.23 16.74 -1.43
C ASN A 32 18.77 17.57 -2.61
N PHE A 33 19.25 16.90 -3.67
CA PHE A 33 19.69 17.58 -4.90
C PHE A 33 18.60 18.44 -5.56
N GLN A 34 17.33 18.02 -5.44
CA GLN A 34 16.19 18.77 -5.98
C GLN A 34 15.65 19.87 -5.03
N GLY A 35 16.29 20.07 -3.87
CA GLY A 35 15.84 21.06 -2.89
C GLY A 35 14.48 20.76 -2.26
N MET A 36 14.06 19.48 -2.19
CA MET A 36 12.74 19.07 -1.71
C MET A 36 12.64 18.97 -0.17
N GLY A 37 13.70 19.34 0.55
CA GLY A 37 13.75 19.34 2.02
C GLY A 37 13.75 17.94 2.64
N THR A 38 13.60 17.90 3.97
CA THR A 38 13.63 16.68 4.77
C THR A 38 12.47 15.76 4.40
N GLY A 39 12.78 14.50 4.14
CA GLY A 39 11.79 13.44 3.98
C GLY A 39 11.77 12.49 5.16
N THR A 40 10.72 11.69 5.28
CA THR A 40 10.50 10.79 6.41
C THR A 40 10.41 9.35 5.92
N ILE A 41 11.20 8.46 6.53
CA ILE A 41 11.19 7.02 6.33
C ILE A 41 10.32 6.41 7.42
N LEU A 42 9.27 5.71 7.04
CA LEU A 42 8.47 4.88 7.93
C LEU A 42 8.94 3.43 7.76
N CYS A 43 9.23 2.71 8.84
CA CYS A 43 9.72 1.34 8.74
C CYS A 43 9.30 0.53 9.97
N PRO A 44 9.36 -0.81 9.94
CA PRO A 44 9.23 -1.62 11.15
C PRO A 44 10.19 -1.15 12.23
N LYS A 45 9.71 -0.94 13.46
CA LYS A 45 10.53 -0.43 14.58
C LYS A 45 11.80 -1.23 14.80
N ALA A 46 11.75 -2.53 14.57
CA ALA A 46 12.91 -3.42 14.74
C ALA A 46 14.07 -3.11 13.80
N ILE A 47 13.84 -2.51 12.63
CA ILE A 47 14.90 -2.20 11.65
C ILE A 47 15.30 -0.72 11.64
N GLU A 48 14.68 0.13 12.43
CA GLU A 48 14.97 1.57 12.52
C GLU A 48 16.47 1.86 12.73
N PRO A 49 17.19 1.19 13.67
CA PRO A 49 18.63 1.42 13.85
C PRO A 49 19.46 1.05 12.61
N ALA A 50 19.07 -0.02 11.91
CA ALA A 50 19.75 -0.44 10.69
C ALA A 50 19.55 0.56 9.53
N ILE A 51 18.38 1.15 9.42
CA ILE A 51 18.10 2.23 8.44
C ILE A 51 18.98 3.44 8.72
N HIS A 52 19.12 3.87 9.97
CA HIS A 52 20.04 4.95 10.34
C HIS A 52 21.48 4.64 9.93
N ASN A 53 21.95 3.40 10.16
CA ASN A 53 23.31 2.99 9.79
C ASN A 53 23.52 3.03 8.27
N VAL A 54 22.56 2.54 7.48
CA VAL A 54 22.62 2.59 6.01
C VAL A 54 22.64 4.02 5.50
N MET A 55 21.75 4.87 6.00
CA MET A 55 21.71 6.29 5.61
C MET A 55 23.00 7.02 5.97
N LYS A 56 23.54 6.77 7.18
CA LYS A 56 24.81 7.36 7.61
C LYS A 56 25.96 6.92 6.71
N ALA A 57 26.07 5.62 6.40
CA ALA A 57 27.13 5.11 5.54
C ALA A 57 27.13 5.75 4.15
N TRP A 58 25.94 5.97 3.57
CA TRP A 58 25.82 6.66 2.29
C TRP A 58 26.13 8.15 2.38
N ILE A 59 25.72 8.85 3.44
CA ILE A 59 26.07 10.26 3.70
C ILE A 59 27.59 10.43 3.80
N ASP A 60 28.24 9.53 4.52
CA ASP A 60 29.70 9.53 4.67
C ASP A 60 30.41 9.24 3.32
N LEU A 61 29.88 8.30 2.53
CA LEU A 61 30.41 7.96 1.20
C LEU A 61 30.25 9.11 0.18
N GLU A 62 29.11 9.77 0.16
CA GLU A 62 28.86 10.91 -0.74
C GLU A 62 29.53 12.21 -0.25
N ALA A 63 30.07 12.22 0.99
CA ALA A 63 30.56 13.43 1.67
C ALA A 63 29.56 14.60 1.61
N GLN A 64 28.27 14.29 1.65
CA GLN A 64 27.17 15.24 1.49
C GLN A 64 26.09 15.03 2.54
N ARG A 65 25.67 16.10 3.20
CA ARG A 65 24.56 16.07 4.15
C ARG A 65 23.22 15.86 3.41
N THR A 66 22.59 14.72 3.69
CA THR A 66 21.24 14.40 3.20
C THR A 66 20.26 14.43 4.38
N PRO A 67 19.31 15.39 4.44
CA PRO A 67 18.35 15.48 5.53
C PRO A 67 17.28 14.38 5.41
N TYR A 68 17.10 13.61 6.48
CA TYR A 68 16.05 12.59 6.59
C TYR A 68 15.60 12.43 8.04
N GLU A 69 14.41 11.91 8.21
CA GLU A 69 13.85 11.44 9.48
C GLU A 69 13.49 9.96 9.36
N VAL A 70 13.56 9.22 10.46
CA VAL A 70 13.07 7.83 10.52
C VAL A 70 12.06 7.71 11.63
N ILE A 71 10.97 7.05 11.37
CA ILE A 71 9.94 6.70 12.34
C ILE A 71 9.76 5.19 12.31
N GLY A 72 10.23 4.51 13.37
CA GLY A 72 9.97 3.10 13.59
C GLY A 72 8.51 2.89 14.01
N MET A 73 7.76 2.14 13.21
CA MET A 73 6.33 1.88 13.45
C MET A 73 6.11 0.51 14.07
N ALA A 74 5.15 0.46 14.99
CA ALA A 74 4.57 -0.77 15.49
C ALA A 74 3.26 -1.08 14.72
N PRO A 75 2.75 -2.33 14.76
CA PRO A 75 1.42 -2.65 14.27
C PRO A 75 0.35 -1.73 14.88
N ASP A 76 -0.62 -1.36 14.07
CA ASP A 76 -1.74 -0.44 14.38
C ASP A 76 -1.34 1.01 14.68
N GLN A 77 -0.06 1.34 14.63
CA GLN A 77 0.38 2.72 14.68
C GLN A 77 0.05 3.46 13.38
N GLU A 78 -0.29 4.75 13.53
CA GLU A 78 -0.66 5.62 12.41
C GLU A 78 0.22 6.86 12.32
N VAL A 79 0.39 7.35 11.10
CA VAL A 79 1.01 8.64 10.81
C VAL A 79 0.12 9.39 9.82
N GLU A 80 -0.25 10.62 10.14
CA GLU A 80 -0.92 11.49 9.17
C GLU A 80 0.09 11.94 8.11
N ILE A 81 -0.11 11.48 6.86
CA ILE A 81 0.81 11.76 5.74
C ILE A 81 0.35 12.95 4.89
N LYS A 82 -0.93 13.30 4.96
CA LYS A 82 -1.58 14.41 4.30
C LYS A 82 -2.90 14.69 5.03
N ASN A 83 -3.46 15.90 4.90
CA ASN A 83 -4.73 16.27 5.54
C ASN A 83 -5.78 15.18 5.45
N ASN A 84 -6.21 14.66 6.59
CA ASN A 84 -7.18 13.57 6.74
C ASN A 84 -6.77 12.22 6.10
N ILE A 85 -5.53 12.07 5.61
CA ILE A 85 -5.01 10.79 5.11
C ILE A 85 -3.99 10.25 6.11
N HIS A 86 -4.32 9.14 6.73
CA HIS A 86 -3.48 8.44 7.70
C HIS A 86 -2.93 7.17 7.08
N LEU A 87 -1.66 6.89 7.32
CA LEU A 87 -1.04 5.63 6.98
C LEU A 87 -0.98 4.77 8.24
N ARG A 88 -1.77 3.70 8.28
CA ARG A 88 -1.80 2.71 9.37
C ARG A 88 -0.91 1.54 8.99
N ALA A 89 0.00 1.17 9.91
CA ALA A 89 0.79 -0.05 9.78
C ALA A 89 0.02 -1.26 10.31
N PHE A 90 0.26 -2.43 9.73
CA PHE A 90 -0.21 -3.70 10.28
C PHE A 90 0.85 -4.77 10.13
N GLU A 91 0.86 -5.74 11.05
CA GLU A 91 1.83 -6.83 11.01
C GLU A 91 1.56 -7.74 9.81
N THR A 92 2.63 -8.14 9.12
CA THR A 92 2.61 -9.14 8.05
C THR A 92 3.53 -10.31 8.41
N LYS A 93 3.37 -11.44 7.73
CA LYS A 93 4.10 -12.67 8.06
C LYS A 93 5.16 -12.95 7.02
N HIS A 94 6.40 -12.60 7.36
CA HIS A 94 7.55 -12.78 6.47
C HIS A 94 8.79 -13.26 7.25
N THR A 95 9.87 -13.60 6.54
CA THR A 95 11.13 -14.14 7.12
C THR A 95 11.88 -13.13 7.98
N VAL A 96 11.57 -11.85 7.85
CA VAL A 96 12.16 -10.73 8.63
C VAL A 96 11.03 -9.85 9.17
N PRO A 97 11.30 -8.98 10.18
CA PRO A 97 10.29 -8.04 10.67
C PRO A 97 9.67 -7.24 9.52
N SER A 98 8.36 -7.36 9.35
CA SER A 98 7.64 -6.78 8.21
C SER A 98 6.31 -6.15 8.61
N LEU A 99 5.94 -5.09 7.89
CA LEU A 99 4.67 -4.38 8.00
C LEU A 99 4.03 -4.22 6.63
N GLY A 100 2.72 -4.35 6.58
CA GLY A 100 1.92 -3.78 5.52
C GLY A 100 1.39 -2.41 5.93
N PHE A 101 0.86 -1.65 4.97
CA PHE A 101 0.35 -0.30 5.19
C PHE A 101 -1.01 -0.10 4.53
N VAL A 102 -1.93 0.57 5.24
CA VAL A 102 -3.21 1.02 4.69
C VAL A 102 -3.27 2.55 4.76
N ALA A 103 -3.49 3.18 3.61
CA ALA A 103 -3.82 4.60 3.54
C ALA A 103 -5.33 4.77 3.77
N ILE A 104 -5.69 5.46 4.84
CA ILE A 104 -7.06 5.64 5.31
C ILE A 104 -7.42 7.12 5.23
N GLU A 105 -8.49 7.44 4.53
CA GLU A 105 -9.08 8.77 4.55
C GLU A 105 -10.10 8.88 5.67
N ARG A 106 -9.95 9.88 6.54
CA ARG A 106 -10.93 10.21 7.58
C ARG A 106 -11.86 11.30 7.10
N ARG A 107 -13.14 10.98 7.01
CA ARG A 107 -14.19 11.90 6.60
C ARG A 107 -15.11 12.20 7.77
N SER A 108 -15.45 13.47 7.96
CA SER A 108 -16.52 13.86 8.87
C SER A 108 -17.87 13.65 8.16
N LYS A 109 -18.76 12.87 8.74
CA LYS A 109 -20.10 12.59 8.22
C LYS A 109 -21.12 12.87 9.32
N LEU A 110 -22.29 13.42 8.93
CA LEU A 110 -23.41 13.57 9.85
C LEU A 110 -23.78 12.21 10.43
N LYS A 111 -24.06 12.17 11.75
CA LYS A 111 -24.52 10.94 12.39
C LYS A 111 -25.82 10.44 11.77
N PRO A 112 -25.98 9.12 11.52
CA PRO A 112 -27.16 8.57 10.84
C PRO A 112 -28.48 8.96 11.51
N GLU A 113 -28.52 9.02 12.83
CA GLU A 113 -29.68 9.40 13.63
C GLU A 113 -30.10 10.86 13.43
N LEU A 114 -29.24 11.69 12.88
CA LEU A 114 -29.52 13.11 12.60
C LEU A 114 -29.78 13.40 11.12
N ALA A 115 -29.70 12.39 10.25
CA ALA A 115 -29.76 12.55 8.80
C ALA A 115 -31.08 13.14 8.26
N GLY A 116 -32.17 13.04 9.04
CA GLY A 116 -33.49 13.58 8.69
C GLY A 116 -33.82 14.95 9.30
N LEU A 117 -32.91 15.53 10.11
CA LEU A 117 -33.19 16.78 10.80
C LEU A 117 -32.99 17.98 9.87
N PRO A 118 -33.88 19.02 9.95
CA PRO A 118 -33.67 20.31 9.28
C PRO A 118 -32.37 20.98 9.72
N GLN A 119 -31.79 21.77 8.82
CA GLN A 119 -30.51 22.44 9.04
C GLN A 119 -30.51 23.33 10.31
N GLU A 120 -31.65 23.96 10.62
CA GLU A 120 -31.80 24.81 11.81
C GLU A 120 -31.61 24.01 13.11
N GLN A 121 -32.19 22.81 13.21
CA GLN A 121 -32.04 21.94 14.36
C GLN A 121 -30.61 21.42 14.51
N LEU A 122 -29.91 21.12 13.39
CA LEU A 122 -28.50 20.74 13.41
C LEU A 122 -27.61 21.89 13.93
N ILE A 123 -27.93 23.12 13.56
CA ILE A 123 -27.25 24.33 14.06
C ILE A 123 -27.48 24.49 15.57
N GLU A 124 -28.73 24.29 16.06
CA GLU A 124 -29.03 24.35 17.49
C GLU A 124 -28.28 23.31 18.29
N LEU A 125 -28.26 22.04 17.84
CA LEU A 125 -27.49 20.96 18.47
C LEU A 125 -26.01 21.34 18.57
N LYS A 126 -25.44 21.86 17.48
CA LYS A 126 -24.05 22.32 17.44
C LYS A 126 -23.78 23.50 18.41
N LYS A 127 -24.72 24.45 18.53
CA LYS A 127 -24.65 25.57 19.50
C LYS A 127 -24.72 25.08 20.95
N LYS A 128 -25.45 23.98 21.22
CA LYS A 128 -25.51 23.32 22.53
C LYS A 128 -24.26 22.49 22.84
N GLY A 129 -23.27 22.43 21.95
CA GLY A 129 -22.04 21.67 22.11
C GLY A 129 -22.16 20.19 21.79
N GLU A 130 -23.26 19.75 21.19
CA GLU A 130 -23.45 18.36 20.83
C GLU A 130 -22.62 17.99 19.58
N THR A 131 -21.97 16.81 19.62
CA THR A 131 -21.24 16.28 18.47
C THR A 131 -22.21 15.69 17.46
N ILE A 132 -22.49 16.41 16.39
CA ILE A 132 -23.44 16.03 15.33
C ILE A 132 -22.82 15.18 14.22
N THR A 133 -21.50 15.03 14.19
CA THR A 133 -20.78 14.25 13.17
C THR A 133 -20.06 13.06 13.78
N MET A 134 -19.82 12.05 12.95
CA MET A 134 -18.97 10.91 13.23
C MET A 134 -17.81 10.86 12.24
N THR A 135 -16.69 10.28 12.64
CA THR A 135 -15.57 10.00 11.74
C THR A 135 -15.82 8.70 10.99
N LEU A 136 -15.83 8.78 9.66
CA LEU A 136 -15.86 7.62 8.78
C LEU A 136 -14.44 7.36 8.28
N GLU A 137 -13.92 6.17 8.51
CA GLU A 137 -12.67 5.71 7.92
C GLU A 137 -12.94 5.03 6.58
N VAL A 138 -12.25 5.49 5.54
CA VAL A 138 -12.33 4.93 4.19
C VAL A 138 -10.95 4.42 3.80
N PRO A 139 -10.71 3.10 3.81
CA PRO A 139 -9.45 2.52 3.35
C PRO A 139 -9.31 2.74 1.84
N LEU A 140 -8.31 3.51 1.43
CA LEU A 140 -8.10 3.86 0.02
C LEU A 140 -7.18 2.86 -0.67
N VAL A 141 -5.99 2.66 -0.11
CA VAL A 141 -4.96 1.80 -0.69
C VAL A 141 -4.35 0.96 0.42
N CYS A 142 -4.28 -0.34 0.23
CA CYS A 142 -3.52 -1.26 1.05
C CYS A 142 -2.32 -1.79 0.26
N TYR A 143 -1.15 -1.80 0.87
CA TYR A 143 0.06 -2.46 0.36
C TYR A 143 0.58 -3.44 1.40
N THR A 144 0.61 -4.73 1.05
CA THR A 144 1.00 -5.76 2.01
C THR A 144 2.51 -5.94 2.15
N GLY A 145 3.28 -5.51 1.15
CA GLY A 145 4.67 -5.97 1.02
C GLY A 145 4.73 -7.48 0.81
N ASP A 146 5.88 -8.08 1.12
CA ASP A 146 6.09 -9.51 1.05
C ASP A 146 5.51 -10.19 2.29
N THR A 147 4.73 -11.23 2.08
CA THR A 147 4.04 -11.94 3.16
C THR A 147 3.49 -13.29 2.71
N MET A 148 3.46 -14.26 3.60
CA MET A 148 2.58 -15.42 3.41
C MET A 148 1.16 -15.11 3.89
N TRP A 149 0.22 -16.01 3.61
CA TRP A 149 -1.15 -15.89 4.12
C TRP A 149 -1.16 -15.87 5.67
N GLY A 150 -1.89 -14.91 6.25
CA GLY A 150 -2.00 -14.72 7.69
C GLY A 150 -3.25 -13.93 8.09
N GLU A 151 -3.42 -13.70 9.39
CA GLU A 151 -4.57 -13.02 9.99
C GLU A 151 -4.76 -11.57 9.51
N HIS A 152 -3.70 -10.94 9.01
CA HIS A 152 -3.80 -9.60 8.43
C HIS A 152 -4.75 -9.54 7.22
N PHE A 153 -4.99 -10.68 6.53
CA PHE A 153 -6.03 -10.77 5.49
C PHE A 153 -7.46 -10.94 6.05
N ASP A 154 -7.64 -10.95 7.37
CA ASP A 154 -8.96 -10.90 8.01
C ASP A 154 -9.34 -9.49 8.47
N ARG A 155 -8.41 -8.54 8.38
CA ARG A 155 -8.62 -7.14 8.78
C ARG A 155 -9.63 -6.44 7.86
N PRO A 156 -10.63 -5.72 8.42
CA PRO A 156 -11.61 -4.97 7.64
C PRO A 156 -10.98 -3.87 6.77
N ASP A 157 -9.94 -3.19 7.26
CA ASP A 157 -9.25 -2.12 6.55
C ASP A 157 -8.39 -2.65 5.38
N VAL A 158 -7.92 -3.90 5.44
CA VAL A 158 -7.23 -4.58 4.34
C VAL A 158 -8.23 -5.06 3.28
N LEU A 159 -9.26 -5.82 3.69
CA LEU A 159 -10.26 -6.38 2.77
C LEU A 159 -11.15 -5.30 2.13
N GLY A 160 -11.39 -4.21 2.84
CA GLY A 160 -12.21 -3.09 2.41
C GLY A 160 -11.46 -1.98 1.67
N ALA A 161 -10.13 -2.11 1.48
CA ALA A 161 -9.35 -1.13 0.72
C ALA A 161 -9.83 -1.06 -0.74
N LYS A 162 -10.00 0.15 -1.29
CA LYS A 162 -10.40 0.31 -2.68
C LYS A 162 -9.39 -0.27 -3.65
N ILE A 163 -8.11 -0.07 -3.37
CA ILE A 163 -7.00 -0.64 -4.13
C ILE A 163 -6.18 -1.50 -3.17
N LEU A 164 -6.00 -2.76 -3.54
CA LEU A 164 -5.17 -3.72 -2.80
C LEU A 164 -3.95 -4.07 -3.64
N ILE A 165 -2.79 -3.65 -3.19
CA ILE A 165 -1.50 -3.98 -3.82
C ILE A 165 -0.89 -5.12 -2.99
N VAL A 166 -0.69 -6.26 -3.61
CA VAL A 166 -0.29 -7.49 -2.94
C VAL A 166 0.73 -8.27 -3.76
N GLU A 167 1.67 -8.91 -3.08
CA GLU A 167 2.59 -9.80 -3.76
C GLU A 167 1.89 -11.03 -4.34
N CYS A 168 2.46 -11.60 -5.39
CA CYS A 168 2.13 -12.94 -5.89
C CYS A 168 3.39 -13.55 -6.48
N THR A 169 4.31 -13.94 -5.61
CA THR A 169 5.65 -14.41 -6.02
C THR A 169 5.57 -15.72 -6.80
N PHE A 170 4.66 -16.61 -6.41
CA PHE A 170 4.55 -17.94 -6.98
C PHE A 170 3.17 -18.19 -7.62
N LEU A 171 3.19 -18.64 -8.89
CA LEU A 171 1.99 -18.87 -9.67
C LEU A 171 1.80 -20.36 -10.07
N GLU A 172 2.89 -21.11 -10.20
CA GLU A 172 2.84 -22.48 -10.70
C GLU A 172 2.36 -23.44 -9.61
N PRO A 173 1.52 -24.44 -9.95
CA PRO A 173 1.01 -25.41 -8.97
C PRO A 173 2.12 -26.14 -8.19
N GLY A 174 3.29 -26.34 -8.79
CA GLY A 174 4.45 -26.98 -8.14
C GLY A 174 5.18 -26.10 -7.14
N ASP A 175 4.87 -24.81 -7.06
CA ASP A 175 5.61 -23.86 -6.23
C ASP A 175 4.98 -23.60 -4.84
N VAL A 176 3.88 -24.26 -4.49
CA VAL A 176 3.18 -24.10 -3.20
C VAL A 176 4.11 -24.29 -2.00
N HIS A 177 4.95 -25.32 -2.03
CA HIS A 177 5.92 -25.58 -0.95
C HIS A 177 6.98 -24.45 -0.88
N ARG A 178 7.46 -23.99 -2.01
CA ARG A 178 8.44 -22.87 -2.08
C ARG A 178 7.86 -21.56 -1.56
N ALA A 179 6.58 -21.29 -1.87
CA ALA A 179 5.87 -20.16 -1.32
C ALA A 179 5.82 -20.20 0.21
N ALA A 180 5.48 -21.37 0.78
CA ALA A 180 5.42 -21.56 2.23
C ALA A 180 6.80 -21.39 2.90
N VAL A 181 7.86 -21.96 2.33
CA VAL A 181 9.24 -21.85 2.86
C VAL A 181 9.76 -20.44 2.80
N GLY A 182 9.52 -19.73 1.68
CA GLY A 182 9.93 -18.33 1.51
C GLY A 182 9.03 -17.31 2.22
N GLN A 183 7.93 -17.77 2.82
CA GLN A 183 6.88 -16.93 3.41
C GLN A 183 6.34 -15.90 2.41
N HIS A 184 5.99 -16.37 1.22
CA HIS A 184 5.36 -15.63 0.15
C HIS A 184 3.98 -16.18 -0.21
N LEU A 185 3.18 -15.37 -0.91
CA LEU A 185 1.89 -15.81 -1.43
C LEU A 185 2.04 -16.65 -2.69
N HIS A 186 1.14 -17.61 -2.81
CA HIS A 186 0.87 -18.37 -4.02
C HIS A 186 -0.42 -17.88 -4.69
N LEU A 187 -0.57 -18.07 -5.99
CA LEU A 187 -1.77 -17.68 -6.75
C LEU A 187 -3.08 -18.23 -6.16
N ASN A 188 -3.04 -19.38 -5.49
CA ASN A 188 -4.19 -19.93 -4.76
C ASN A 188 -4.65 -19.03 -3.60
N ASP A 189 -3.72 -18.30 -2.97
CA ASP A 189 -4.03 -17.35 -1.91
C ASP A 189 -4.65 -16.07 -2.50
N ILE A 190 -4.18 -15.64 -3.68
CA ILE A 190 -4.80 -14.54 -4.42
C ILE A 190 -6.24 -14.89 -4.79
N LYS A 191 -6.54 -16.15 -5.17
CA LYS A 191 -7.93 -16.58 -5.40
C LYS A 191 -8.79 -16.39 -4.17
N LYS A 192 -8.34 -16.83 -2.99
CA LYS A 192 -9.06 -16.63 -1.71
C LYS A 192 -9.27 -15.14 -1.42
N LEU A 193 -8.23 -14.31 -1.65
CA LEU A 193 -8.29 -12.88 -1.41
C LEU A 193 -9.31 -12.18 -2.32
N VAL A 194 -9.31 -12.52 -3.60
CA VAL A 194 -10.27 -12.00 -4.58
C VAL A 194 -11.72 -12.33 -4.20
N GLU A 195 -11.96 -13.51 -3.64
CA GLU A 195 -13.31 -13.92 -3.22
C GLU A 195 -13.81 -13.17 -1.97
N ARG A 196 -12.89 -12.69 -1.11
CA ARG A 196 -13.18 -12.06 0.18
C ARG A 196 -13.13 -10.54 0.15
N SER A 197 -12.26 -9.97 -0.69
CA SER A 197 -12.03 -8.54 -0.77
C SER A 197 -13.10 -7.82 -1.61
N THR A 198 -13.47 -6.61 -1.16
CA THR A 198 -14.34 -5.68 -1.89
C THR A 198 -13.56 -4.69 -2.75
N ALA A 199 -12.24 -4.83 -2.86
CA ALA A 199 -11.38 -3.93 -3.62
C ALA A 199 -11.84 -3.77 -5.07
N GLU A 200 -11.85 -2.53 -5.54
CA GLU A 200 -12.12 -2.17 -6.93
C GLU A 200 -10.98 -2.62 -7.86
N ALA A 201 -9.74 -2.63 -7.32
CA ALA A 201 -8.55 -3.12 -8.02
C ALA A 201 -7.64 -3.91 -7.08
N ILE A 202 -7.17 -5.07 -7.56
CA ILE A 202 -6.17 -5.90 -6.91
C ILE A 202 -4.94 -5.93 -7.82
N VAL A 203 -3.85 -5.31 -7.38
CA VAL A 203 -2.61 -5.16 -8.15
C VAL A 203 -1.58 -6.16 -7.66
N LEU A 204 -1.25 -7.12 -8.50
CA LEU A 204 -0.26 -8.14 -8.20
C LEU A 204 1.15 -7.62 -8.48
N THR A 205 2.02 -7.73 -7.48
CA THR A 205 3.42 -7.32 -7.53
C THR A 205 4.34 -8.50 -7.25
N HIS A 206 5.65 -8.27 -7.24
CA HIS A 206 6.67 -9.19 -6.75
C HIS A 206 6.62 -10.58 -7.41
N LEU A 207 6.33 -10.65 -8.72
CA LEU A 207 6.40 -11.91 -9.47
C LEU A 207 7.82 -12.46 -9.47
N SER A 208 7.97 -13.78 -9.28
CA SER A 208 9.26 -14.43 -9.41
C SER A 208 9.92 -14.09 -10.76
N ARG A 209 11.21 -13.77 -10.74
CA ARG A 209 12.01 -13.50 -11.95
C ARG A 209 12.01 -14.66 -12.96
N ARG A 210 11.62 -15.85 -12.52
CA ARG A 210 11.49 -17.06 -13.37
C ARG A 210 10.17 -17.12 -14.13
N THR A 211 9.20 -16.29 -13.76
CA THR A 211 7.86 -16.28 -14.36
C THR A 211 7.81 -15.33 -15.54
N HIS A 212 7.52 -15.86 -16.72
CA HIS A 212 7.26 -15.03 -17.90
C HIS A 212 5.86 -14.43 -17.86
N LEU A 213 5.71 -13.17 -18.27
CA LEU A 213 4.45 -12.44 -18.23
C LEU A 213 3.29 -13.17 -18.94
N GLY A 214 3.55 -13.79 -20.10
CA GLY A 214 2.54 -14.57 -20.81
C GLY A 214 2.05 -15.80 -20.04
N GLN A 215 2.95 -16.45 -19.29
CA GLN A 215 2.63 -17.57 -18.43
C GLN A 215 1.84 -17.11 -17.21
N ALA A 216 2.26 -16.00 -16.57
CA ALA A 216 1.53 -15.40 -15.47
C ALA A 216 0.06 -15.10 -15.83
N LYS A 217 -0.18 -14.50 -17.01
CA LYS A 217 -1.55 -14.25 -17.51
C LYS A 217 -2.37 -15.53 -17.65
N LYS A 218 -1.79 -16.57 -18.26
CA LYS A 218 -2.48 -17.88 -18.41
C LYS A 218 -2.84 -18.50 -17.07
N GLN A 219 -1.94 -18.45 -16.09
CA GLN A 219 -2.20 -18.97 -14.74
C GLN A 219 -3.30 -18.18 -14.04
N ILE A 220 -3.28 -16.85 -14.12
CA ILE A 220 -4.33 -15.99 -13.57
C ILE A 220 -5.69 -16.32 -14.22
N GLU A 221 -5.75 -16.44 -15.53
CA GLU A 221 -6.96 -16.84 -16.25
C GLU A 221 -7.48 -18.21 -15.85
N ALA A 222 -6.59 -19.15 -15.55
CA ALA A 222 -6.97 -20.48 -15.13
C ALA A 222 -7.50 -20.54 -13.69
N VAL A 223 -6.93 -19.76 -12.77
CA VAL A 223 -7.18 -19.86 -11.33
C VAL A 223 -8.19 -18.83 -10.82
N ILE A 224 -8.13 -17.57 -11.32
CA ILE A 224 -9.01 -16.51 -10.87
C ILE A 224 -10.37 -16.60 -11.54
N PRO A 225 -11.48 -16.58 -10.77
CA PRO A 225 -12.83 -16.62 -11.33
C PRO A 225 -13.08 -15.53 -12.38
N ALA A 226 -13.72 -15.86 -13.50
CA ALA A 226 -13.93 -14.96 -14.62
C ALA A 226 -14.53 -13.60 -14.21
N LYS A 227 -15.53 -13.62 -13.33
CA LYS A 227 -16.22 -12.42 -12.79
C LYS A 227 -15.33 -11.44 -12.01
N ALA A 228 -14.13 -11.86 -11.66
CA ALA A 228 -13.21 -11.06 -10.85
C ALA A 228 -11.93 -10.65 -11.60
N ARG A 229 -11.70 -11.17 -12.82
CA ARG A 229 -10.47 -10.90 -13.57
C ARG A 229 -10.31 -9.44 -13.96
N ASP A 230 -11.42 -8.74 -14.21
CA ASP A 230 -11.40 -7.35 -14.63
C ASP A 230 -10.82 -6.41 -13.56
N ARG A 231 -10.84 -6.82 -12.30
CA ARG A 231 -10.25 -6.07 -11.19
C ARG A 231 -8.87 -6.58 -10.75
N VAL A 232 -8.30 -7.60 -11.41
CA VAL A 232 -6.96 -8.12 -11.13
C VAL A 232 -5.97 -7.61 -12.16
N PHE A 233 -4.90 -6.99 -11.71
CA PHE A 233 -3.89 -6.34 -12.54
C PHE A 233 -2.50 -6.89 -12.21
N LEU A 234 -1.66 -7.06 -13.22
CA LEU A 234 -0.23 -7.30 -13.03
C LEU A 234 0.51 -5.96 -13.13
N LEU A 235 1.22 -5.56 -12.07
CA LEU A 235 1.97 -4.29 -12.08
C LEU A 235 3.00 -4.25 -13.22
N VAL A 236 3.65 -5.37 -13.50
CA VAL A 236 4.68 -5.49 -14.54
C VAL A 236 4.12 -5.43 -15.97
N ASP A 237 2.82 -5.55 -16.16
CA ASP A 237 2.17 -5.45 -17.48
C ASP A 237 1.90 -3.99 -17.91
N GLY A 238 2.96 -3.20 -17.99
CA GLY A 238 2.85 -1.77 -18.30
C GLY A 238 2.11 -1.45 -19.59
N ARG A 239 2.13 -2.36 -20.59
CA ARG A 239 1.42 -2.16 -21.88
C ARG A 239 -0.10 -2.27 -21.67
N ALA A 240 -0.56 -3.35 -21.04
CA ALA A 240 -1.99 -3.54 -20.78
C ALA A 240 -2.54 -2.48 -19.81
N ASN A 241 -1.79 -2.15 -18.76
CA ASN A 241 -2.18 -1.13 -17.80
C ASN A 241 -2.29 0.26 -18.42
N ARG A 242 -1.39 0.61 -19.37
CA ARG A 242 -1.47 1.87 -20.11
C ARG A 242 -2.70 1.90 -21.03
N ALA A 243 -2.96 0.84 -21.78
CA ALA A 243 -4.14 0.75 -22.64
C ALA A 243 -5.46 0.91 -21.86
N ARG A 244 -5.55 0.30 -20.68
CA ARG A 244 -6.72 0.46 -19.77
C ARG A 244 -6.87 1.91 -19.29
N LEU A 245 -5.78 2.56 -18.91
CA LEU A 245 -5.78 3.96 -18.48
C LEU A 245 -6.24 4.91 -19.61
N GLU A 246 -5.78 4.67 -20.83
CA GLU A 246 -6.17 5.43 -22.01
C GLU A 246 -7.67 5.26 -22.32
N ALA A 247 -8.19 4.03 -22.24
CA ALA A 247 -9.62 3.76 -22.40
C ALA A 247 -10.48 4.48 -21.35
N GLN A 248 -10.06 4.49 -20.08
CA GLN A 248 -10.79 5.21 -19.02
C GLN A 248 -10.80 6.73 -19.23
N ARG A 249 -9.71 7.31 -19.74
CA ARG A 249 -9.63 8.75 -20.05
C ARG A 249 -10.51 9.14 -21.24
N GLY A 250 -10.67 8.26 -22.24
CA GLY A 250 -11.53 8.47 -23.38
C GLY A 250 -13.01 8.56 -22.99
N THR A 251 -13.46 7.73 -22.05
CA THR A 251 -14.84 7.72 -21.55
C THR A 251 -15.20 8.91 -20.65
N THR A 252 -14.23 9.55 -19.99
CA THR A 252 -14.46 10.74 -19.14
C THR A 252 -14.52 12.06 -19.92
N ASN A 253 -14.10 12.09 -21.18
CA ASN A 253 -14.17 13.30 -22.01
C ASN A 253 -15.46 13.36 -22.85
N GLU A 254 -16.32 12.33 -22.82
CA GLU A 254 -17.61 12.27 -23.55
C GLU A 254 -18.84 12.45 -22.63
N SER A 255 -18.62 12.75 -21.36
CA SER A 255 -19.65 13.02 -20.33
C SER A 255 -19.47 14.42 -19.76
#